data_6b27d4ae0dadd46aab164db9492e8662
#
_entry.id   6b27d4ae0dadd46aab164db9492e8662
#
_cell.length_a   1.000
_cell.length_b   1.000
_cell.length_c   1.000
_cell.angle_alpha   90.00
_cell.angle_beta   90.00
_cell.angle_gamma   90.00
#
_symmetry.space_group_name_H-M   'P 1'
#
loop_
_entity.id
_entity.type
_entity.pdbx_description
1 polymer ?
#
loop_
_entity_poly.entity_id
_entity_poly.type
_entity_poly.pdbx_seq_one_letter_code
_entity_poly.pdbx_strand_id
1 'polypeptide(L)'
;ITDIRECYERGQPVLVGTTSVEKSEYLSKMLAKRGVKHEVLNAKQHEREAEIISQAGRYGAVTIATNMAGRGVDIKLGEGVVGKGGLHIIGTERHESRRVDNQLRGRAGRQGDPGSSRFYLSLEDDLLRIFGSDRISPIMEKLGMEEGEPIEHPLINRAVENAQKKVEGHNFDIRKHLLEYDDVMNKQRTVIY
;
A
#
# COMPACT_ATOMS: atom_id res chain seq x y z
N ILE A 1 -4.88 8.29 10.39
CA ILE A 1 -4.71 7.94 11.81
C ILE A 1 -6.07 7.76 12.49
N THR A 2 -7.03 8.62 12.23
CA THR A 2 -8.40 8.53 12.81
C THR A 2 -9.02 7.16 12.51
N ASP A 3 -9.00 6.72 11.26
CA ASP A 3 -9.50 5.39 10.84
C ASP A 3 -8.80 4.22 11.57
N ILE A 4 -7.46 4.30 11.73
CA ILE A 4 -6.71 3.30 12.51
C ILE A 4 -7.18 3.27 13.97
N ARG A 5 -7.38 4.43 14.58
CA ARG A 5 -7.82 4.53 15.97
C ARG A 5 -9.25 3.99 16.14
N GLU A 6 -10.15 4.33 15.24
CA GLU A 6 -11.53 3.81 15.26
C GLU A 6 -11.57 2.29 15.13
N CYS A 7 -10.75 1.72 14.22
CA CYS A 7 -10.62 0.27 14.10
C CYS A 7 -10.06 -0.36 15.39
N TYR A 8 -9.00 0.24 15.96
CA TYR A 8 -8.38 -0.21 17.19
C TYR A 8 -9.39 -0.21 18.36
N GLU A 9 -10.14 0.87 18.55
CA GLU A 9 -11.13 1.00 19.61
C GLU A 9 -12.28 -0.01 19.49
N ARG A 10 -12.72 -0.34 18.28
CA ARG A 10 -13.75 -1.39 18.05
C ARG A 10 -13.20 -2.81 18.00
N GLY A 11 -11.88 -2.98 18.14
CA GLY A 11 -11.20 -4.27 18.16
C GLY A 11 -10.98 -4.91 16.79
N GLN A 12 -11.14 -4.17 15.70
CA GLN A 12 -10.84 -4.63 14.35
C GLN A 12 -9.34 -4.53 14.07
N PRO A 13 -8.67 -5.61 13.65
CA PRO A 13 -7.25 -5.55 13.30
C PRO A 13 -7.01 -4.73 12.04
N VAL A 14 -5.90 -3.98 12.05
CA VAL A 14 -5.50 -3.11 10.93
C VAL A 14 -4.10 -3.45 10.47
N LEU A 15 -3.93 -3.63 9.17
CA LEU A 15 -2.63 -3.71 8.53
C LEU A 15 -2.41 -2.48 7.66
N VAL A 16 -1.41 -1.67 8.01
CA VAL A 16 -1.07 -0.45 7.29
C VAL A 16 0.12 -0.72 6.37
N GLY A 17 -0.08 -0.58 5.08
CA GLY A 17 0.97 -0.67 4.07
C GLY A 17 1.59 0.70 3.80
N THR A 18 2.92 0.79 3.90
CA THR A 18 3.70 1.98 3.57
C THR A 18 4.66 1.70 2.42
N THR A 19 5.06 2.73 1.68
CA THR A 19 5.97 2.59 0.53
C THR A 19 7.43 2.63 0.93
N SER A 20 7.77 3.22 2.09
CA SER A 20 9.14 3.31 2.57
C SER A 20 9.27 3.06 4.08
N VAL A 21 10.50 2.78 4.51
CA VAL A 21 10.84 2.59 5.94
C VAL A 21 10.62 3.89 6.72
N GLU A 22 11.02 5.03 6.14
CA GLU A 22 10.88 6.36 6.78
C GLU A 22 9.41 6.67 7.07
N LYS A 23 8.52 6.39 6.10
CA LYS A 23 7.07 6.59 6.27
C LYS A 23 6.49 5.67 7.34
N SER A 24 6.98 4.43 7.43
CA SER A 24 6.57 3.50 8.48
C SER A 24 6.99 3.99 9.87
N GLU A 25 8.22 4.48 10.01
CA GLU A 25 8.74 5.04 11.26
C GLU A 25 8.02 6.34 11.65
N TYR A 26 7.73 7.21 10.67
CA TYR A 26 6.96 8.43 10.91
C TYR A 26 5.54 8.13 11.42
N LEU A 27 4.83 7.23 10.75
CA LEU A 27 3.49 6.80 11.17
C LEU A 27 3.51 6.15 12.55
N SER A 28 4.51 5.31 12.83
CA SER A 28 4.72 4.70 14.14
C SER A 28 4.84 5.76 15.25
N LYS A 29 5.68 6.77 15.05
CA LYS A 29 5.81 7.88 16.02
C LYS A 29 4.49 8.62 16.25
N MET A 30 3.70 8.79 15.20
CA MET A 30 2.39 9.47 15.30
C MET A 30 1.35 8.63 16.04
N LEU A 31 1.33 7.31 15.83
CA LEU A 31 0.44 6.39 16.55
C LEU A 31 0.82 6.28 18.02
N ALA A 32 2.13 6.21 18.32
CA ALA A 32 2.64 6.20 19.70
C ALA A 32 2.21 7.46 20.48
N LYS A 33 2.32 8.65 19.86
CA LYS A 33 1.85 9.91 20.47
C LYS A 33 0.35 9.91 20.79
N ARG A 34 -0.44 9.08 20.10
CA ARG A 34 -1.89 8.96 20.31
C ARG A 34 -2.29 7.75 21.15
N GLY A 35 -1.31 7.06 21.73
CA GLY A 35 -1.55 5.91 22.62
C GLY A 35 -2.04 4.65 21.92
N VAL A 36 -1.93 4.54 20.59
CA VAL A 36 -2.28 3.34 19.84
C VAL A 36 -1.13 2.35 19.88
N LYS A 37 -1.34 1.20 20.51
CA LYS A 37 -0.36 0.09 20.50
C LYS A 37 -0.25 -0.49 19.10
N HIS A 38 0.95 -0.66 18.59
CA HIS A 38 1.18 -1.16 17.25
C HIS A 38 2.54 -1.86 17.13
N GLU A 39 2.67 -2.72 16.14
CA GLU A 39 3.91 -3.35 15.72
C GLU A 39 4.36 -2.79 14.38
N VAL A 40 5.69 -2.68 14.20
CA VAL A 40 6.28 -2.19 12.95
C VAL A 40 7.08 -3.31 12.32
N LEU A 41 6.78 -3.60 11.07
CA LEU A 41 7.45 -4.59 10.26
C LEU A 41 8.13 -3.93 9.07
N ASN A 42 9.44 -3.83 9.14
CA ASN A 42 10.27 -3.27 8.09
C ASN A 42 11.54 -4.11 7.88
N ALA A 43 12.33 -3.78 6.86
CA ALA A 43 13.55 -4.50 6.49
C ALA A 43 14.59 -4.64 7.61
N LYS A 44 14.47 -3.88 8.70
CA LYS A 44 15.37 -3.94 9.85
C LYS A 44 15.05 -5.08 10.85
N GLN A 45 13.90 -5.76 10.69
CA GLN A 45 13.37 -6.72 11.67
C GLN A 45 13.02 -8.09 11.08
N HIS A 46 13.82 -8.57 10.14
CA HIS A 46 13.56 -9.84 9.44
C HIS A 46 13.38 -11.06 10.34
N GLU A 47 14.12 -11.15 11.45
CA GLU A 47 14.07 -12.32 12.35
C GLU A 47 12.70 -12.48 13.05
N ARG A 48 11.97 -11.36 13.25
CA ARG A 48 10.65 -11.36 13.91
C ARG A 48 9.49 -11.23 12.93
N GLU A 49 9.76 -11.20 11.65
CA GLU A 49 8.76 -10.93 10.62
C GLU A 49 7.57 -11.90 10.67
N ALA A 50 7.85 -13.20 10.71
CA ALA A 50 6.82 -14.24 10.74
C ALA A 50 5.97 -14.17 12.01
N GLU A 51 6.59 -13.87 13.15
CA GLU A 51 5.91 -13.71 14.43
C GLU A 51 4.95 -12.52 14.42
N ILE A 52 5.42 -11.35 14.01
CA ILE A 52 4.63 -10.11 13.96
C ILE A 52 3.44 -10.29 13.00
N ILE A 53 3.67 -10.86 11.81
CA ILE A 53 2.60 -11.08 10.83
C ILE A 53 1.58 -12.11 11.32
N SER A 54 2.01 -13.16 12.01
CA SER A 54 1.08 -14.16 12.55
C SER A 54 0.12 -13.57 13.60
N GLN A 55 0.52 -12.48 14.22
CA GLN A 55 -0.28 -11.76 15.22
C GLN A 55 -1.12 -10.62 14.65
N ALA A 56 -0.86 -10.21 13.39
CA ALA A 56 -1.54 -9.07 12.76
C ALA A 56 -3.06 -9.26 12.61
N GLY A 57 -3.57 -10.49 12.66
CA GLY A 57 -5.01 -10.78 12.60
C GLY A 57 -5.70 -10.86 13.96
N ARG A 58 -5.02 -10.60 15.07
CA ARG A 58 -5.62 -10.65 16.41
C ARG A 58 -6.51 -9.45 16.67
N TYR A 59 -7.41 -9.61 17.64
CA TYR A 59 -8.32 -8.54 18.09
C TYR A 59 -7.58 -7.26 18.43
N GLY A 60 -7.94 -6.16 17.77
CA GLY A 60 -7.35 -4.84 17.99
C GLY A 60 -5.87 -4.71 17.60
N ALA A 61 -5.29 -5.66 16.88
CA ALA A 61 -3.91 -5.57 16.42
C ALA A 61 -3.75 -4.44 15.39
N VAL A 62 -2.72 -3.61 15.55
CA VAL A 62 -2.32 -2.63 14.55
C VAL A 62 -0.90 -2.94 14.11
N THR A 63 -0.73 -3.22 12.82
CA THR A 63 0.58 -3.57 12.24
C THR A 63 0.90 -2.62 11.10
N ILE A 64 2.05 -1.96 11.16
CA ILE A 64 2.59 -1.15 10.07
C ILE A 64 3.62 -2.00 9.34
N ALA A 65 3.45 -2.18 8.04
CA ALA A 65 4.36 -2.98 7.23
C ALA A 65 4.78 -2.22 5.96
N THR A 66 6.06 -2.30 5.59
CA THR A 66 6.46 -1.94 4.22
C THR A 66 5.93 -3.00 3.26
N ASN A 67 5.67 -2.61 2.02
CA ASN A 67 4.94 -3.44 1.05
C ASN A 67 5.45 -4.86 0.83
N MET A 68 6.75 -5.05 0.98
CA MET A 68 7.40 -6.35 0.75
C MET A 68 7.46 -7.20 2.02
N ALA A 69 7.22 -6.60 3.18
CA ALA A 69 7.29 -7.29 4.46
C ALA A 69 6.13 -8.28 4.64
N GLY A 70 6.40 -9.46 5.16
CA GLY A 70 5.42 -10.51 5.39
C GLY A 70 4.89 -11.18 4.11
N ARG A 71 5.60 -11.08 2.99
CA ARG A 71 5.20 -11.74 1.75
C ARG A 71 5.22 -13.26 1.91
N GLY A 72 4.11 -13.91 1.51
CA GLY A 72 4.00 -15.38 1.60
C GLY A 72 3.49 -15.90 2.94
N VAL A 73 3.35 -15.04 3.96
CA VAL A 73 2.77 -15.41 5.26
C VAL A 73 1.28 -15.15 5.25
N ASP A 74 0.49 -16.12 5.70
CA ASP A 74 -0.96 -15.99 5.84
C ASP A 74 -1.32 -15.35 7.19
N ILE A 75 -2.23 -14.35 7.16
CA ILE A 75 -2.72 -13.67 8.35
C ILE A 75 -4.03 -14.35 8.76
N LYS A 76 -3.97 -15.16 9.80
CA LYS A 76 -5.14 -15.82 10.37
C LYS A 76 -5.87 -14.86 11.31
N LEU A 77 -7.19 -14.76 11.14
CA LEU A 77 -8.01 -13.96 12.05
C LEU A 77 -8.14 -14.63 13.41
N GLY A 78 -8.00 -13.83 14.45
CA GLY A 78 -8.23 -14.27 15.82
C GLY A 78 -9.71 -14.45 16.13
N GLU A 79 -10.00 -15.04 17.29
CA GLU A 79 -11.36 -15.25 17.76
C GLU A 79 -12.12 -13.92 17.87
N GLY A 80 -13.38 -13.89 17.41
CA GLY A 80 -14.25 -12.72 17.45
C GLY A 80 -13.96 -11.64 16.38
N VAL A 81 -12.85 -11.71 15.64
CA VAL A 81 -12.44 -10.70 14.64
C VAL A 81 -13.36 -10.72 13.42
N VAL A 82 -13.85 -11.88 13.02
CA VAL A 82 -14.82 -12.02 11.90
C VAL A 82 -16.05 -11.14 12.15
N GLY A 83 -16.59 -11.17 13.38
CA GLY A 83 -17.72 -10.32 13.77
C GLY A 83 -17.43 -8.80 13.79
N LYS A 84 -16.15 -8.41 13.75
CA LYS A 84 -15.70 -7.00 13.67
C LYS A 84 -15.42 -6.54 12.24
N GLY A 85 -15.69 -7.39 11.23
CA GLY A 85 -15.46 -7.09 9.83
C GLY A 85 -14.12 -7.60 9.28
N GLY A 86 -13.41 -8.45 10.05
CA GLY A 86 -12.14 -9.04 9.65
C GLY A 86 -10.99 -8.05 9.57
N LEU A 87 -9.94 -8.38 8.82
CA LEU A 87 -8.76 -7.54 8.67
C LEU A 87 -9.05 -6.30 7.81
N HIS A 88 -8.73 -5.12 8.34
CA HIS A 88 -8.79 -3.86 7.60
C HIS A 88 -7.41 -3.48 7.05
N ILE A 89 -7.32 -3.26 5.74
CA ILE A 89 -6.09 -2.85 5.06
C ILE A 89 -6.11 -1.35 4.82
N ILE A 90 -5.06 -0.66 5.23
CA ILE A 90 -4.84 0.74 4.91
C ILE A 90 -3.58 0.88 4.06
N GLY A 91 -3.70 1.45 2.87
CA GLY A 91 -2.57 1.91 2.08
C GLY A 91 -2.35 3.41 2.30
N THR A 92 -1.14 3.81 2.64
CA THR A 92 -0.79 5.23 2.83
C THR A 92 -0.54 5.96 1.52
N GLU A 93 -0.36 5.21 0.44
CA GLU A 93 -0.13 5.68 -0.93
C GLU A 93 -0.51 4.59 -1.92
N ARG A 94 -0.60 4.95 -3.21
CA ARG A 94 -0.60 3.98 -4.31
C ARG A 94 0.82 3.71 -4.79
N HIS A 95 1.06 2.47 -5.14
CA HIS A 95 2.30 2.07 -5.78
C HIS A 95 2.26 2.36 -7.27
N GLU A 96 3.44 2.38 -7.88
CA GLU A 96 3.58 2.48 -9.33
C GLU A 96 2.94 1.30 -10.08
N SER A 97 2.77 0.16 -9.41
CA SER A 97 2.14 -1.04 -9.98
C SER A 97 0.88 -1.44 -9.22
N ARG A 98 -0.23 -1.57 -9.95
CA ARG A 98 -1.50 -2.08 -9.41
C ARG A 98 -1.37 -3.47 -8.82
N ARG A 99 -0.44 -4.27 -9.32
CA ARG A 99 -0.17 -5.60 -8.77
C ARG A 99 0.28 -5.53 -7.31
N VAL A 100 1.10 -4.54 -6.94
CA VAL A 100 1.58 -4.36 -5.56
C VAL A 100 0.43 -3.93 -4.66
N ASP A 101 -0.40 -2.99 -5.11
CA ASP A 101 -1.61 -2.60 -4.37
C ASP A 101 -2.56 -3.78 -4.15
N ASN A 102 -2.75 -4.61 -5.17
CA ASN A 102 -3.60 -5.79 -5.07
C ASN A 102 -3.00 -6.88 -4.16
N GLN A 103 -1.67 -7.00 -4.10
CA GLN A 103 -1.00 -7.88 -3.13
C GLN A 103 -1.26 -7.42 -1.69
N LEU A 104 -1.26 -6.11 -1.44
CA LEU A 104 -1.60 -5.55 -0.13
C LEU A 104 -3.08 -5.82 0.19
N ARG A 105 -4.01 -5.49 -0.72
CA ARG A 105 -5.45 -5.76 -0.55
C ARG A 105 -5.74 -7.24 -0.32
N GLY A 106 -5.08 -8.12 -1.05
CA GLY A 106 -5.24 -9.57 -0.98
C GLY A 106 -4.75 -10.21 0.31
N ARG A 107 -4.29 -9.43 1.29
CA ARG A 107 -4.02 -9.90 2.65
C ARG A 107 -5.28 -9.98 3.51
N ALA A 108 -6.33 -9.23 3.17
CA ALA A 108 -7.65 -9.35 3.77
C ALA A 108 -8.57 -10.23 2.93
N GLY A 109 -9.67 -10.69 3.50
CA GLY A 109 -10.70 -11.47 2.81
C GLY A 109 -10.24 -12.85 2.37
N ARG A 110 -9.25 -13.45 3.02
CA ARG A 110 -8.76 -14.79 2.70
C ARG A 110 -9.68 -15.85 3.26
N GLN A 111 -9.74 -17.00 2.58
CA GLN A 111 -10.50 -18.18 3.02
C GLN A 111 -12.00 -17.93 3.23
N GLY A 112 -12.56 -16.90 2.58
CA GLY A 112 -13.96 -16.52 2.73
C GLY A 112 -14.25 -15.60 3.91
N ASP A 113 -13.23 -15.20 4.67
CA ASP A 113 -13.38 -14.26 5.78
C ASP A 113 -13.75 -12.85 5.29
N PRO A 114 -14.49 -12.06 6.08
CA PRO A 114 -14.70 -10.66 5.77
C PRO A 114 -13.38 -9.88 5.83
N GLY A 115 -13.33 -8.77 5.09
CA GLY A 115 -12.20 -7.87 5.10
C GLY A 115 -12.55 -6.58 4.36
N SER A 116 -11.78 -5.54 4.62
CA SER A 116 -11.95 -4.25 3.97
C SER A 116 -10.61 -3.61 3.64
N SER A 117 -10.62 -2.68 2.69
CA SER A 117 -9.39 -1.95 2.34
C SER A 117 -9.70 -0.50 1.99
N ARG A 118 -8.81 0.41 2.41
CA ARG A 118 -8.86 1.82 2.06
C ARG A 118 -7.46 2.32 1.72
N PHE A 119 -7.36 3.13 0.66
CA PHE A 119 -6.12 3.80 0.28
C PHE A 119 -6.28 5.29 0.47
N TYR A 120 -5.34 5.88 1.19
CA TYR A 120 -5.21 7.31 1.35
C TYR A 120 -4.17 7.82 0.36
N LEU A 121 -4.50 8.88 -0.36
CA LEU A 121 -3.68 9.45 -1.40
C LEU A 121 -3.48 10.94 -1.14
N SER A 122 -2.31 11.45 -1.45
CA SER A 122 -2.05 12.88 -1.56
C SER A 122 -1.80 13.23 -3.02
N LEU A 123 -2.21 14.43 -3.43
CA LEU A 123 -1.85 14.95 -4.76
C LEU A 123 -0.34 15.20 -4.89
N GLU A 124 0.35 15.28 -3.75
CA GLU A 124 1.81 15.40 -3.67
C GLU A 124 2.53 14.05 -3.84
N ASP A 125 1.80 12.93 -3.81
CA ASP A 125 2.37 11.60 -4.04
C ASP A 125 3.00 11.56 -5.44
N ASP A 126 4.19 10.97 -5.56
CA ASP A 126 4.97 10.95 -6.79
C ASP A 126 4.19 10.42 -8.00
N LEU A 127 3.36 9.41 -7.80
CA LEU A 127 2.49 8.85 -8.83
C LEU A 127 1.55 9.91 -9.42
N LEU A 128 0.91 10.71 -8.57
CA LEU A 128 -0.06 11.72 -8.99
C LEU A 128 0.62 13.00 -9.48
N ARG A 129 1.73 13.39 -8.86
CA ARG A 129 2.52 14.55 -9.25
C ARG A 129 3.09 14.41 -10.66
N ILE A 130 3.64 13.22 -11.00
CA ILE A 130 4.34 13.00 -12.28
C ILE A 130 3.36 12.60 -13.40
N PHE A 131 2.36 11.78 -13.09
CA PHE A 131 1.51 11.15 -14.12
C PHE A 131 0.02 11.52 -14.04
N GLY A 132 -0.41 12.22 -13.00
CA GLY A 132 -1.82 12.52 -12.71
C GLY A 132 -2.18 14.00 -12.71
N SER A 133 -1.24 14.92 -12.53
CA SER A 133 -1.48 16.36 -12.33
C SER A 133 -2.36 16.99 -13.42
N ASP A 134 -2.06 16.70 -14.69
CA ASP A 134 -2.76 17.31 -15.84
C ASP A 134 -4.27 17.00 -15.91
N ARG A 135 -4.71 15.93 -15.27
CA ARG A 135 -6.11 15.49 -15.29
C ARG A 135 -6.83 15.73 -13.98
N ILE A 136 -6.12 15.76 -12.88
CA ILE A 136 -6.69 15.89 -11.54
C ILE A 136 -6.94 17.37 -11.23
N SER A 137 -6.02 18.28 -11.56
CA SER A 137 -6.18 19.72 -11.32
C SER A 137 -7.50 20.30 -11.91
N PRO A 138 -7.86 20.03 -13.18
CA PRO A 138 -9.13 20.52 -13.72
C PRO A 138 -10.38 19.93 -13.06
N ILE A 139 -10.27 18.70 -12.51
CA ILE A 139 -11.37 18.06 -11.79
C ILE A 139 -11.55 18.72 -10.42
N MET A 140 -10.43 19.03 -9.74
CA MET A 140 -10.44 19.72 -8.45
C MET A 140 -11.05 21.13 -8.56
N GLU A 141 -10.63 21.90 -9.56
CA GLU A 141 -11.18 23.23 -9.82
C GLU A 141 -12.71 23.19 -10.08
N LYS A 142 -13.18 22.19 -10.84
CA LYS A 142 -14.62 22.01 -11.11
C LYS A 142 -15.44 21.59 -9.90
N LEU A 143 -14.83 20.88 -8.94
CA LEU A 143 -15.50 20.42 -7.73
C LEU A 143 -15.53 21.50 -6.63
N GLY A 144 -14.84 22.63 -6.81
CA GLY A 144 -14.84 23.76 -5.87
C GLY A 144 -14.34 23.41 -4.47
N MET A 145 -13.39 22.49 -4.37
CA MET A 145 -12.97 21.89 -3.09
C MET A 145 -11.92 22.74 -2.40
N GLU A 146 -12.04 22.86 -1.09
CA GLU A 146 -11.07 23.54 -0.23
C GLU A 146 -9.87 22.60 0.09
N GLU A 147 -8.70 23.20 0.33
CA GLU A 147 -7.51 22.46 0.77
C GLU A 147 -7.79 21.73 2.09
N GLY A 148 -7.53 20.42 2.12
CA GLY A 148 -7.61 19.59 3.31
C GLY A 148 -8.87 18.74 3.45
N GLU A 149 -9.83 18.84 2.55
CA GLU A 149 -10.99 17.93 2.54
C GLU A 149 -10.68 16.59 1.85
N PRO A 150 -11.10 15.44 2.45
CA PRO A 150 -10.93 14.14 1.81
C PRO A 150 -11.85 14.01 0.60
N ILE A 151 -11.27 13.69 -0.54
CA ILE A 151 -11.96 13.60 -1.81
C ILE A 151 -12.32 12.14 -2.10
N GLU A 152 -13.59 11.79 -2.02
CA GLU A 152 -14.11 10.49 -2.45
C GLU A 152 -14.93 10.65 -3.72
N HIS A 153 -14.30 10.63 -4.89
CA HIS A 153 -15.01 10.77 -6.16
C HIS A 153 -14.58 9.73 -7.20
N PRO A 154 -15.51 9.08 -7.92
CA PRO A 154 -15.18 8.04 -8.91
C PRO A 154 -14.25 8.49 -10.03
N LEU A 155 -14.29 9.77 -10.43
CA LEU A 155 -13.40 10.33 -11.45
C LEU A 155 -11.95 10.37 -10.96
N ILE A 156 -11.72 10.63 -9.69
CA ILE A 156 -10.37 10.62 -9.09
C ILE A 156 -9.82 9.19 -9.08
N ASN A 157 -10.62 8.21 -8.71
CA ASN A 157 -10.22 6.80 -8.77
C ASN A 157 -9.80 6.40 -10.18
N ARG A 158 -10.55 6.80 -11.21
CA ARG A 158 -10.19 6.57 -12.62
C ARG A 158 -8.91 7.29 -13.02
N ALA A 159 -8.70 8.54 -12.56
CA ALA A 159 -7.49 9.30 -12.85
C ALA A 159 -6.25 8.60 -12.26
N VAL A 160 -6.35 8.13 -11.02
CA VAL A 160 -5.29 7.36 -10.33
C VAL A 160 -4.99 6.05 -11.08
N GLU A 161 -6.00 5.28 -11.47
CA GLU A 161 -5.82 4.05 -12.24
C GLU A 161 -5.15 4.32 -13.61
N ASN A 162 -5.52 5.40 -14.28
CA ASN A 162 -4.89 5.80 -15.54
C ASN A 162 -3.44 6.24 -15.34
N ALA A 163 -3.13 6.95 -14.25
CA ALA A 163 -1.76 7.29 -13.89
C ALA A 163 -0.92 6.03 -13.67
N GLN A 164 -1.41 5.07 -12.89
CA GLN A 164 -0.74 3.77 -12.69
C GLN A 164 -0.50 3.03 -14.01
N LYS A 165 -1.48 2.99 -14.92
CA LYS A 165 -1.31 2.35 -16.24
C LYS A 165 -0.21 3.01 -17.06
N LYS A 166 -0.09 4.35 -17.00
CA LYS A 166 0.97 5.08 -17.70
C LYS A 166 2.35 4.74 -17.15
N VAL A 167 2.48 4.69 -15.81
CA VAL A 167 3.74 4.31 -15.16
C VAL A 167 4.10 2.88 -15.47
N GLU A 168 3.14 1.95 -15.39
CA GLU A 168 3.36 0.53 -15.74
C GLU A 168 3.85 0.39 -17.19
N GLY A 169 3.27 1.14 -18.13
CA GLY A 169 3.69 1.19 -19.53
C GLY A 169 5.11 1.74 -19.70
N HIS A 170 5.39 2.87 -19.08
CA HIS A 170 6.73 3.48 -19.12
C HIS A 170 7.81 2.54 -18.55
N ASN A 171 7.56 1.95 -17.39
CA ASN A 171 8.47 0.98 -16.77
C ASN A 171 8.61 -0.31 -17.59
N PHE A 172 7.57 -0.71 -18.32
CA PHE A 172 7.64 -1.83 -19.25
C PHE A 172 8.57 -1.52 -20.43
N ASP A 173 8.44 -0.33 -21.04
CA ASP A 173 9.27 0.09 -22.16
C ASP A 173 10.74 0.21 -21.76
N ILE A 174 11.04 0.77 -20.59
CA ILE A 174 12.41 0.81 -20.03
C ILE A 174 12.99 -0.60 -19.91
N ARG A 175 12.24 -1.53 -19.32
CA ARG A 175 12.71 -2.92 -19.15
C ARG A 175 12.90 -3.62 -20.48
N LYS A 176 12.02 -3.37 -21.47
CA LYS A 176 12.15 -3.91 -22.81
C LYS A 176 13.46 -3.45 -23.48
N HIS A 177 13.75 -2.14 -23.42
CA HIS A 177 14.99 -1.61 -23.95
C HIS A 177 16.23 -2.17 -23.25
N LEU A 178 16.20 -2.36 -21.94
CA LEU A 178 17.30 -3.00 -21.21
C LEU A 178 17.54 -4.45 -21.68
N LEU A 179 16.48 -5.23 -21.91
CA LEU A 179 16.60 -6.59 -22.43
C LEU A 179 17.12 -6.61 -23.86
N GLU A 180 16.69 -5.70 -24.71
CA GLU A 180 17.21 -5.55 -26.08
C GLU A 180 18.72 -5.24 -26.09
N TYR A 181 19.18 -4.39 -25.15
CA TYR A 181 20.61 -4.13 -24.95
C TYR A 181 21.38 -5.35 -24.47
N ASP A 182 20.84 -6.06 -23.48
CA ASP A 182 21.45 -7.28 -22.94
C ASP A 182 21.58 -8.38 -24.02
N ASP A 183 20.59 -8.53 -24.89
CA ASP A 183 20.63 -9.50 -26.01
C ASP A 183 21.75 -9.16 -27.00
N VAL A 184 21.96 -7.88 -27.33
CA VAL A 184 23.06 -7.45 -28.18
C VAL A 184 24.41 -7.74 -27.53
N MET A 185 24.56 -7.41 -26.25
CA MET A 185 25.79 -7.67 -25.49
C MET A 185 26.09 -9.18 -25.38
N ASN A 186 25.07 -9.99 -25.15
CA ASN A 186 25.22 -11.46 -25.09
C ASN A 186 25.62 -12.07 -26.45
N LYS A 187 25.04 -11.59 -27.56
CA LYS A 187 25.43 -11.97 -28.89
C LYS A 187 26.90 -11.63 -29.17
N GLN A 188 27.32 -10.41 -28.83
CA GLN A 188 28.71 -9.99 -28.97
C GLN A 188 29.66 -10.89 -28.14
N ARG A 189 29.29 -11.18 -26.88
CA ARG A 189 30.06 -12.04 -26.00
C ARG A 189 30.21 -13.45 -26.59
N THR A 190 29.14 -14.03 -27.13
CA THR A 190 29.15 -15.37 -27.75
C THR A 190 30.00 -15.43 -29.02
N VAL A 191 30.16 -14.31 -29.73
CA VAL A 191 31.01 -14.25 -30.94
C VAL A 191 32.48 -14.11 -30.59
N ILE A 192 32.80 -13.49 -29.47
CA ILE A 192 34.19 -13.19 -29.03
C ILE A 192 34.78 -14.38 -28.26
N TYR A 193 33.97 -15.10 -27.49
CA TYR A 193 34.36 -16.25 -26.66
C TYR A 193 33.79 -17.55 -27.20
#